data_5785fb4474b3a800f97ef2e135ef9128
#
_entry.id   5785fb4474b3a800f97ef2e135ef9128
#
_cell.length_a   1.000
_cell.length_b   1.000
_cell.length_c   1.000
_cell.angle_alpha   90.00
_cell.angle_beta   90.00
_cell.angle_gamma   90.00
#
_symmetry.space_group_name_H-M   'P 1'
#
loop_
_entity.id
_entity.type
_entity.pdbx_description
1 polymer ?
#
loop_
_entity_poly.entity_id
_entity_poly.type
_entity_poly.pdbx_seq_one_letter_code
_entity_poly.pdbx_strand_id
1 'polypeptide(L)'
;MKHILEELEVRRQNARLGGGERRIASQHAKGKLTARERIDLLLDEGSFEEFDMFVEPRPNDFDRGEGKIPGDGVITGWGQINGRVVFVFSKDFTVFGGSLSATHAQKIVKIQRQAMKVGAPIIGLFDAGGARIQEGVDSLAGYADIFLENTLASGVIPQISVIMGPCAGGDVYSPAITDFIFMVKDTSYMYVTGPDVVKTVTHEDVTHEDLGGYRVHAMKSGVVDGAFENDLEALTQVRRLVDFLPLSNREKPPERRSFDDPARDEPSLDTLVPANPNKPYDMKELILKVVDEADFFEISPDYAKNIVVGFARLDGQPVGVVANQPQVLAGVLDIDSSRKAARFVRFCDAFEIPLVTFVDVPGFMPGTKQELGGLIRHGAKLLFAYAEATVPKLTVITRKAYGGAYDVMSSKHLRGDVNYAWPTAEIAVMGAKGAVEIIFRSEIGDPDAIAKREAEYKTRFANPFVAAQRGYIDDVIMPHGTRRRLVRALKNLKGKQLANPWKKHDNIPL
;
A
#
# COMPACT_ATOMS: atom_id res chain seq x y z
N MET A 1 -7.32 20.37 -48.07
CA MET A 1 -7.34 19.26 -47.09
C MET A 1 -5.94 18.78 -46.76
N LYS A 2 -5.08 18.38 -47.72
CA LYS A 2 -3.72 17.89 -47.47
C LYS A 2 -2.87 18.85 -46.59
N HIS A 3 -2.83 20.14 -46.94
CA HIS A 3 -2.11 21.15 -46.15
C HIS A 3 -2.61 21.27 -44.69
N ILE A 4 -3.93 21.15 -44.45
CA ILE A 4 -4.50 21.21 -43.10
C ILE A 4 -4.07 20.00 -42.28
N LEU A 5 -4.00 18.82 -42.85
CA LEU A 5 -3.51 17.61 -42.22
C LEU A 5 -1.99 17.68 -41.93
N GLU A 6 -1.22 18.24 -42.85
CA GLU A 6 0.21 18.47 -42.66
C GLU A 6 0.46 19.47 -41.51
N GLU A 7 -0.31 20.57 -41.44
CA GLU A 7 -0.25 21.53 -40.35
C GLU A 7 -0.61 20.88 -39.00
N LEU A 8 -1.64 20.04 -38.95
CA LEU A 8 -2.00 19.32 -37.73
C LEU A 8 -0.86 18.45 -37.26
N GLU A 9 -0.20 17.72 -38.17
CA GLU A 9 0.92 16.84 -37.77
C GLU A 9 2.14 17.64 -37.27
N VAL A 10 2.44 18.78 -37.90
CA VAL A 10 3.49 19.69 -37.38
C VAL A 10 3.17 20.18 -35.96
N ARG A 11 1.91 20.58 -35.71
CA ARG A 11 1.49 21.00 -34.37
C ARG A 11 1.61 19.88 -33.34
N ARG A 12 1.24 18.63 -33.71
CA ARG A 12 1.39 17.44 -32.87
C ARG A 12 2.85 17.15 -32.55
N GLN A 13 3.72 17.20 -33.54
CA GLN A 13 5.17 17.00 -33.35
C GLN A 13 5.76 18.04 -32.41
N ASN A 14 5.39 19.32 -32.57
CA ASN A 14 5.83 20.39 -31.65
C ASN A 14 5.31 20.17 -30.21
N ALA A 15 4.07 19.73 -30.05
CA ALA A 15 3.52 19.42 -28.71
C ALA A 15 4.24 18.22 -28.07
N ARG A 16 4.57 17.20 -28.85
CA ARG A 16 5.30 16.02 -28.37
C ARG A 16 6.74 16.32 -27.97
N LEU A 17 7.34 17.35 -28.57
CA LEU A 17 8.71 17.76 -28.26
C LEU A 17 8.86 18.39 -26.87
N GLY A 18 7.76 18.85 -26.26
CA GLY A 18 7.73 19.42 -24.92
C GLY A 18 8.76 20.55 -24.75
N GLY A 19 9.71 20.39 -23.81
CA GLY A 19 10.78 21.35 -23.55
C GLY A 19 11.91 21.39 -24.58
N GLY A 20 11.84 20.56 -25.64
CA GLY A 20 12.83 20.49 -26.71
C GLY A 20 13.97 19.51 -26.47
N GLU A 21 14.65 19.14 -27.56
CA GLU A 21 15.68 18.09 -27.60
C GLU A 21 16.78 18.26 -26.52
N ARG A 22 17.22 19.49 -26.29
CA ARG A 22 18.26 19.77 -25.29
C ARG A 22 17.81 19.38 -23.87
N ARG A 23 16.58 19.69 -23.49
CA ARG A 23 16.03 19.37 -22.15
C ARG A 23 15.74 17.88 -22.04
N ILE A 24 15.28 17.24 -23.12
CA ILE A 24 15.11 15.79 -23.21
C ILE A 24 16.47 15.08 -23.02
N ALA A 25 17.51 15.49 -23.72
CA ALA A 25 18.84 14.94 -23.56
C ALA A 25 19.38 15.10 -22.13
N SER A 26 19.10 16.24 -21.49
CA SER A 26 19.45 16.47 -20.06
C SER A 26 18.70 15.55 -19.11
N GLN A 27 17.45 15.17 -19.41
CA GLN A 27 16.66 14.21 -18.64
C GLN A 27 17.27 12.81 -18.75
N HIS A 28 17.56 12.36 -19.97
CA HIS A 28 18.21 11.08 -20.23
C HIS A 28 19.60 10.96 -19.59
N ALA A 29 20.39 12.05 -19.63
CA ALA A 29 21.72 12.08 -18.99
C ALA A 29 21.68 11.85 -17.47
N LYS A 30 20.54 12.08 -16.84
CA LYS A 30 20.29 11.78 -15.41
C LYS A 30 19.74 10.37 -15.18
N GLY A 31 19.67 9.53 -16.19
CA GLY A 31 19.08 8.19 -16.11
C GLY A 31 17.57 8.17 -16.01
N LYS A 32 16.88 9.25 -16.39
CA LYS A 32 15.42 9.41 -16.30
C LYS A 32 14.78 9.38 -17.68
N LEU A 33 13.61 8.80 -17.78
CA LEU A 33 12.77 8.87 -18.97
C LEU A 33 12.01 10.20 -19.02
N THR A 34 11.56 10.58 -20.22
CA THR A 34 10.61 11.70 -20.40
C THR A 34 9.20 11.29 -19.94
N ALA A 35 8.35 12.28 -19.70
CA ALA A 35 6.96 12.04 -19.31
C ALA A 35 6.21 11.17 -20.32
N ARG A 36 6.48 11.34 -21.61
CA ARG A 36 5.85 10.58 -22.72
C ARG A 36 6.35 9.14 -22.76
N GLU A 37 7.65 8.93 -22.70
CA GLU A 37 8.26 7.60 -22.66
C GLU A 37 7.75 6.77 -21.46
N ARG A 38 7.53 7.42 -20.32
CA ARG A 38 6.93 6.77 -19.15
C ARG A 38 5.50 6.28 -19.41
N ILE A 39 4.68 7.07 -20.11
CA ILE A 39 3.32 6.66 -20.51
C ILE A 39 3.37 5.50 -21.50
N ASP A 40 4.25 5.58 -22.48
CA ASP A 40 4.40 4.54 -23.51
C ASP A 40 4.81 3.18 -22.91
N LEU A 41 5.62 3.20 -21.83
CA LEU A 41 6.00 1.99 -21.11
C LEU A 41 4.96 1.50 -20.09
N LEU A 42 4.18 2.42 -19.53
CA LEU A 42 3.13 2.09 -18.56
C LEU A 42 1.93 1.42 -19.21
N LEU A 43 1.52 1.91 -20.36
CA LEU A 43 0.29 1.48 -21.03
C LEU A 43 0.56 0.40 -22.09
N ASP A 44 -0.49 -0.31 -22.47
CA ASP A 44 -0.45 -1.25 -23.58
C ASP A 44 -0.19 -0.51 -24.88
N GLU A 45 0.61 -1.08 -25.76
CA GLU A 45 1.03 -0.48 -27.03
C GLU A 45 -0.18 -0.01 -27.84
N GLY A 46 -0.15 1.25 -28.28
CA GLY A 46 -1.19 1.85 -29.10
C GLY A 46 -2.50 2.15 -28.39
N SER A 47 -2.60 1.94 -27.07
CA SER A 47 -3.84 2.17 -26.32
C SER A 47 -4.01 3.60 -25.80
N PHE A 48 -2.97 4.43 -25.85
CA PHE A 48 -3.02 5.76 -25.25
C PHE A 48 -3.80 6.78 -26.07
N GLU A 49 -4.82 7.36 -25.46
CA GLU A 49 -5.60 8.49 -25.97
C GLU A 49 -5.29 9.75 -25.16
N GLU A 50 -4.50 10.64 -25.76
CA GLU A 50 -4.08 11.88 -25.12
C GLU A 50 -5.17 12.95 -25.16
N PHE A 51 -5.39 13.61 -24.00
CA PHE A 51 -6.27 14.75 -23.88
C PHE A 51 -5.49 16.05 -23.68
N ASP A 52 -6.03 17.13 -24.23
CA ASP A 52 -5.53 18.49 -24.03
C ASP A 52 -4.07 18.70 -24.47
N MET A 53 -3.61 17.99 -25.49
CA MET A 53 -2.25 18.12 -26.07
C MET A 53 -1.91 19.57 -26.48
N PHE A 54 -2.91 20.33 -26.98
CA PHE A 54 -2.73 21.68 -27.49
C PHE A 54 -3.06 22.80 -26.51
N VAL A 55 -3.40 22.44 -25.27
CA VAL A 55 -3.68 23.44 -24.24
C VAL A 55 -2.39 24.19 -23.89
N GLU A 56 -2.47 25.50 -23.85
CA GLU A 56 -1.34 26.39 -23.57
C GLU A 56 -1.47 27.05 -22.19
N PRO A 57 -0.35 27.39 -21.54
CA PRO A 57 -0.37 28.16 -20.30
C PRO A 57 -1.03 29.53 -20.50
N ARG A 58 -1.66 30.03 -19.45
CA ARG A 58 -2.23 31.39 -19.48
C ARG A 58 -1.09 32.42 -19.48
N PRO A 59 -1.27 33.59 -20.15
CA PRO A 59 -0.33 34.69 -20.05
C PRO A 59 -0.20 35.15 -18.57
N ASN A 60 1.01 35.44 -18.13
CA ASN A 60 1.26 36.05 -16.83
C ASN A 60 2.22 37.26 -16.96
N ASP A 61 2.23 38.13 -15.97
CA ASP A 61 3.01 39.38 -15.99
C ASP A 61 4.52 39.18 -15.93
N PHE A 62 4.97 37.97 -15.61
CA PHE A 62 6.38 37.59 -15.49
C PHE A 62 6.85 36.71 -16.65
N ASP A 63 6.06 36.62 -17.74
CA ASP A 63 6.41 35.87 -18.92
C ASP A 63 7.63 36.51 -19.61
N ARG A 64 8.80 35.86 -19.51
CA ARG A 64 10.07 36.34 -20.07
C ARG A 64 10.24 35.98 -21.55
N GLY A 65 9.17 35.68 -22.28
CA GLY A 65 9.23 35.29 -23.70
C GLY A 65 9.68 33.84 -23.89
N GLU A 66 9.62 32.99 -22.88
CA GLU A 66 9.94 31.55 -22.98
C GLU A 66 8.96 30.78 -23.89
N GLY A 67 7.98 31.48 -24.46
CA GLY A 67 7.01 30.93 -25.38
C GLY A 67 5.93 30.08 -24.70
N LYS A 68 4.80 29.97 -25.35
CA LYS A 68 3.71 29.07 -24.93
C LYS A 68 4.05 27.67 -25.39
N ILE A 69 4.36 26.78 -24.47
CA ILE A 69 4.62 25.36 -24.77
C ILE A 69 3.30 24.59 -24.66
N PRO A 70 2.81 23.95 -25.75
CA PRO A 70 1.59 23.15 -25.69
C PRO A 70 1.68 22.02 -24.67
N GLY A 71 0.55 21.73 -24.03
CA GLY A 71 0.45 20.71 -22.98
C GLY A 71 0.78 21.20 -21.59
N ASP A 72 1.40 22.39 -21.44
CA ASP A 72 1.70 23.07 -20.18
C ASP A 72 2.34 22.17 -19.10
N GLY A 73 3.32 21.36 -19.51
CA GLY A 73 4.15 20.56 -18.59
C GLY A 73 3.45 19.34 -17.97
N VAL A 74 2.30 18.91 -18.50
CA VAL A 74 1.67 17.65 -18.10
C VAL A 74 0.99 16.97 -19.28
N ILE A 75 1.23 15.68 -19.44
CA ILE A 75 0.56 14.82 -20.41
C ILE A 75 -0.57 14.11 -19.70
N THR A 76 -1.78 14.16 -20.21
CA THR A 76 -2.99 13.60 -19.61
C THR A 76 -3.78 12.79 -20.60
N GLY A 77 -4.40 11.70 -20.17
CA GLY A 77 -5.21 10.86 -21.03
C GLY A 77 -5.64 9.57 -20.34
N TRP A 78 -6.02 8.61 -21.15
CA TRP A 78 -6.36 7.26 -20.72
C TRP A 78 -5.80 6.22 -21.68
N GLY A 79 -5.70 5.00 -21.21
CA GLY A 79 -5.26 3.87 -22.01
C GLY A 79 -5.59 2.57 -21.31
N GLN A 80 -4.83 1.52 -21.61
CA GLN A 80 -5.06 0.20 -21.03
C GLN A 80 -3.79 -0.34 -20.37
N ILE A 81 -3.97 -1.11 -19.30
CA ILE A 81 -2.97 -1.99 -18.73
C ILE A 81 -3.56 -3.40 -18.74
N ASN A 82 -2.92 -4.31 -19.47
CA ASN A 82 -3.40 -5.67 -19.66
C ASN A 82 -4.88 -5.72 -20.14
N GLY A 83 -5.24 -4.84 -21.09
CA GLY A 83 -6.59 -4.71 -21.65
C GLY A 83 -7.60 -3.99 -20.76
N ARG A 84 -7.22 -3.51 -19.58
CA ARG A 84 -8.11 -2.84 -18.62
C ARG A 84 -7.87 -1.34 -18.60
N VAL A 85 -8.94 -0.55 -18.62
CA VAL A 85 -8.90 0.91 -18.71
C VAL A 85 -8.26 1.52 -17.47
N VAL A 86 -7.33 2.45 -17.68
CA VAL A 86 -6.74 3.31 -16.64
C VAL A 86 -6.62 4.74 -17.15
N PHE A 87 -6.71 5.70 -16.24
CA PHE A 87 -6.41 7.09 -16.53
C PHE A 87 -5.01 7.43 -16.02
N VAL A 88 -4.31 8.31 -16.74
CA VAL A 88 -2.92 8.66 -16.41
C VAL A 88 -2.66 10.14 -16.63
N PHE A 89 -1.87 10.71 -15.74
CA PHE A 89 -1.17 11.95 -16.00
C PHE A 89 0.33 11.78 -15.71
N SER A 90 1.16 12.45 -16.51
CA SER A 90 2.62 12.42 -16.35
C SER A 90 3.15 13.85 -16.42
N LYS A 91 3.76 14.31 -15.35
CA LYS A 91 4.38 15.65 -15.27
C LYS A 91 5.68 15.66 -16.06
N ASP A 92 5.83 16.66 -16.91
CA ASP A 92 6.97 16.81 -17.81
C ASP A 92 7.97 17.82 -17.26
N PHE A 93 9.03 17.31 -16.64
CA PHE A 93 10.10 18.16 -16.09
C PHE A 93 10.83 18.99 -17.15
N THR A 94 10.77 18.60 -18.41
CA THR A 94 11.37 19.36 -19.52
C THR A 94 10.65 20.68 -19.79
N VAL A 95 9.38 20.78 -19.37
CA VAL A 95 8.53 21.98 -19.55
C VAL A 95 8.33 22.69 -18.21
N PHE A 96 8.96 23.83 -18.04
CA PHE A 96 8.91 24.65 -16.82
C PHE A 96 9.21 23.87 -15.52
N GLY A 97 10.09 22.83 -15.61
CA GLY A 97 10.39 21.95 -14.48
C GLY A 97 9.20 21.16 -13.96
N GLY A 98 8.20 20.89 -14.79
CA GLY A 98 6.96 20.20 -14.41
C GLY A 98 6.09 20.97 -13.42
N SER A 99 6.39 22.27 -13.19
CA SER A 99 5.70 23.06 -12.16
C SER A 99 4.21 23.25 -12.45
N LEU A 100 3.40 23.22 -11.39
CA LEU A 100 1.95 23.32 -11.50
C LEU A 100 1.50 24.76 -11.74
N SER A 101 0.86 24.98 -12.89
CA SER A 101 0.05 26.19 -13.19
C SER A 101 -1.43 25.90 -13.00
N ALA A 102 -2.26 26.92 -13.08
CA ALA A 102 -3.71 26.75 -13.13
C ALA A 102 -4.17 25.86 -14.28
N THR A 103 -3.58 26.02 -15.45
CA THR A 103 -3.91 25.22 -16.66
C THR A 103 -3.45 23.78 -16.51
N HIS A 104 -2.25 23.56 -16.02
CA HIS A 104 -1.70 22.24 -15.70
C HIS A 104 -2.63 21.49 -14.72
N ALA A 105 -3.06 22.17 -13.64
CA ALA A 105 -4.00 21.61 -12.66
C ALA A 105 -5.35 21.24 -13.28
N GLN A 106 -5.91 22.10 -14.12
CA GLN A 106 -7.19 21.85 -14.79
C GLN A 106 -7.17 20.60 -15.67
N LYS A 107 -6.04 20.30 -16.33
CA LYS A 107 -5.86 19.07 -17.10
C LYS A 107 -5.90 17.84 -16.19
N ILE A 108 -5.21 17.87 -15.04
CA ILE A 108 -5.22 16.77 -14.06
C ILE A 108 -6.63 16.58 -13.49
N VAL A 109 -7.28 17.64 -13.02
CA VAL A 109 -8.64 17.59 -12.48
C VAL A 109 -9.64 17.00 -13.49
N LYS A 110 -9.52 17.37 -14.77
CA LYS A 110 -10.36 16.81 -15.82
C LYS A 110 -10.23 15.29 -15.91
N ILE A 111 -9.00 14.78 -15.85
CA ILE A 111 -8.73 13.34 -15.91
C ILE A 111 -9.22 12.63 -14.66
N GLN A 112 -9.00 13.19 -13.44
CA GLN A 112 -9.52 12.66 -12.19
C GLN A 112 -11.06 12.51 -12.23
N ARG A 113 -11.76 13.55 -12.68
CA ARG A 113 -13.23 13.53 -12.81
C ARG A 113 -13.70 12.50 -13.83
N GLN A 114 -12.98 12.33 -14.93
CA GLN A 114 -13.33 11.31 -15.92
C GLN A 114 -13.09 9.91 -15.38
N ALA A 115 -11.98 9.65 -14.71
CA ALA A 115 -11.69 8.38 -14.07
C ALA A 115 -12.81 7.97 -13.09
N MET A 116 -13.28 8.90 -12.25
CA MET A 116 -14.41 8.65 -11.34
C MET A 116 -15.73 8.37 -12.07
N LYS A 117 -16.03 9.09 -13.16
CA LYS A 117 -17.25 8.86 -13.94
C LYS A 117 -17.26 7.49 -14.60
N VAL A 118 -16.13 7.08 -15.14
CA VAL A 118 -15.95 5.77 -15.80
C VAL A 118 -15.88 4.66 -14.76
N GLY A 119 -15.29 4.92 -13.59
CA GLY A 119 -14.94 3.92 -12.58
C GLY A 119 -13.68 3.16 -12.98
N ALA A 120 -12.58 3.88 -13.16
CA ALA A 120 -11.29 3.31 -13.53
C ALA A 120 -10.16 3.93 -12.70
N PRO A 121 -9.06 3.19 -12.45
CA PRO A 121 -7.93 3.69 -11.70
C PRO A 121 -7.32 4.94 -12.33
N ILE A 122 -6.73 5.80 -11.47
CA ILE A 122 -5.89 6.91 -11.90
C ILE A 122 -4.46 6.73 -11.43
N ILE A 123 -3.51 6.94 -12.34
CA ILE A 123 -2.07 6.80 -12.09
C ILE A 123 -1.41 8.14 -12.36
N GLY A 124 -0.77 8.72 -11.36
CA GLY A 124 0.02 9.95 -11.47
C GLY A 124 1.51 9.66 -11.49
N LEU A 125 2.22 10.17 -12.50
CA LEU A 125 3.67 10.10 -12.62
C LEU A 125 4.25 11.49 -12.31
N PHE A 126 4.96 11.60 -11.18
CA PHE A 126 5.40 12.88 -10.62
C PHE A 126 6.88 13.13 -10.89
N ASP A 127 7.16 14.26 -11.52
CA ASP A 127 8.51 14.76 -11.78
C ASP A 127 8.42 16.30 -11.89
N ALA A 128 8.41 17.01 -10.74
CA ALA A 128 8.07 18.43 -10.70
C ALA A 128 8.71 19.20 -9.55
N GLY A 129 9.02 20.45 -9.82
CA GLY A 129 9.57 21.38 -8.84
C GLY A 129 8.55 22.07 -7.92
N GLY A 130 7.27 21.68 -7.96
CA GLY A 130 6.22 22.28 -7.12
C GLY A 130 5.39 23.34 -7.85
N ALA A 131 4.93 24.37 -7.12
CA ALA A 131 4.08 25.42 -7.67
C ALA A 131 4.81 26.31 -8.69
N ARG A 132 4.13 26.71 -9.77
CA ARG A 132 4.61 27.75 -10.68
C ARG A 132 4.49 29.11 -10.03
N ILE A 133 5.58 29.60 -9.43
CA ILE A 133 5.62 30.80 -8.59
C ILE A 133 5.11 32.05 -9.33
N GLN A 134 5.34 32.12 -10.66
CA GLN A 134 4.93 33.23 -11.49
C GLN A 134 3.39 33.40 -11.60
N GLU A 135 2.62 32.37 -11.30
CA GLU A 135 1.15 32.40 -11.30
C GLU A 135 0.56 32.68 -9.90
N GLY A 136 1.40 32.76 -8.87
CA GLY A 136 0.96 33.12 -7.51
C GLY A 136 -0.14 32.20 -6.98
N VAL A 137 -1.24 32.80 -6.50
CA VAL A 137 -2.35 32.07 -5.85
C VAL A 137 -3.12 31.15 -6.80
N ASP A 138 -3.09 31.36 -8.10
CA ASP A 138 -3.76 30.50 -9.08
C ASP A 138 -3.15 29.09 -9.11
N SER A 139 -1.83 28.99 -8.93
CA SER A 139 -1.17 27.69 -8.75
C SER A 139 -1.63 26.98 -7.46
N LEU A 140 -1.79 27.70 -6.36
CA LEU A 140 -2.29 27.15 -5.09
C LEU A 140 -3.74 26.67 -5.20
N ALA A 141 -4.59 27.44 -5.89
CA ALA A 141 -5.98 27.05 -6.17
C ALA A 141 -6.01 25.75 -6.99
N GLY A 142 -5.11 25.61 -7.98
CA GLY A 142 -4.98 24.40 -8.77
C GLY A 142 -4.60 23.16 -7.93
N TYR A 143 -3.70 23.30 -6.95
CA TYR A 143 -3.41 22.23 -6.00
C TYR A 143 -4.64 21.84 -5.17
N ALA A 144 -5.36 22.85 -4.63
CA ALA A 144 -6.56 22.59 -3.83
C ALA A 144 -7.63 21.82 -4.62
N ASP A 145 -7.83 22.15 -5.89
CA ASP A 145 -8.76 21.44 -6.79
C ASP A 145 -8.33 19.97 -6.97
N ILE A 146 -7.04 19.70 -7.16
CA ILE A 146 -6.51 18.32 -7.27
C ILE A 146 -6.73 17.56 -5.96
N PHE A 147 -6.44 18.15 -4.79
CA PHE A 147 -6.63 17.53 -3.49
C PHE A 147 -8.10 17.19 -3.21
N LEU A 148 -9.02 18.06 -3.63
CA LEU A 148 -10.46 17.80 -3.54
C LEU A 148 -10.81 16.55 -4.34
N GLU A 149 -10.37 16.44 -5.58
CA GLU A 149 -10.67 15.28 -6.42
C GLU A 149 -9.99 14.00 -5.89
N ASN A 150 -8.76 14.07 -5.37
CA ASN A 150 -8.13 12.92 -4.68
C ASN A 150 -8.97 12.45 -3.49
N THR A 151 -9.49 13.40 -2.69
CA THR A 151 -10.32 13.08 -1.53
C THR A 151 -11.64 12.44 -1.93
N LEU A 152 -12.30 12.96 -2.96
CA LEU A 152 -13.56 12.42 -3.46
C LEU A 152 -13.38 11.06 -4.14
N ALA A 153 -12.23 10.79 -4.72
CA ALA A 153 -11.88 9.52 -5.37
C ALA A 153 -11.48 8.42 -4.35
N SER A 154 -11.11 8.79 -3.13
CA SER A 154 -10.66 7.86 -2.10
C SER A 154 -11.73 6.81 -1.77
N GLY A 155 -11.39 5.52 -1.91
CA GLY A 155 -12.31 4.40 -1.75
C GLY A 155 -13.33 4.25 -2.89
N VAL A 156 -13.25 5.05 -3.96
CA VAL A 156 -14.11 4.97 -5.15
C VAL A 156 -13.38 4.34 -6.32
N ILE A 157 -12.19 4.83 -6.64
CA ILE A 157 -11.29 4.28 -7.65
C ILE A 157 -9.89 4.15 -7.06
N PRO A 158 -9.10 3.15 -7.44
CA PRO A 158 -7.69 3.07 -7.03
C PRO A 158 -6.89 4.26 -7.55
N GLN A 159 -6.08 4.85 -6.67
CA GLN A 159 -5.22 5.98 -6.97
C GLN A 159 -3.77 5.60 -6.71
N ILE A 160 -2.91 5.67 -7.72
CA ILE A 160 -1.50 5.27 -7.64
C ILE A 160 -0.62 6.46 -8.01
N SER A 161 0.35 6.77 -7.16
CA SER A 161 1.34 7.82 -7.40
C SER A 161 2.73 7.21 -7.54
N VAL A 162 3.46 7.62 -8.58
CA VAL A 162 4.86 7.20 -8.81
C VAL A 162 5.73 8.44 -8.85
N ILE A 163 6.66 8.54 -7.91
CA ILE A 163 7.59 9.66 -7.81
C ILE A 163 8.84 9.31 -8.60
N MET A 164 9.03 9.99 -9.72
CA MET A 164 10.06 9.68 -10.72
C MET A 164 11.06 10.83 -10.90
N GLY A 165 11.01 11.80 -10.02
CA GLY A 165 11.88 12.95 -9.97
C GLY A 165 11.61 13.76 -8.70
N PRO A 166 12.00 15.05 -8.67
CA PRO A 166 11.61 15.94 -7.59
C PRO A 166 10.10 15.98 -7.42
N CYS A 167 9.63 16.01 -6.16
CA CYS A 167 8.25 16.21 -5.77
C CYS A 167 8.26 17.06 -4.49
N ALA A 168 7.97 18.36 -4.61
CA ALA A 168 8.22 19.31 -3.53
C ALA A 168 7.02 20.24 -3.28
N GLY A 169 6.91 20.74 -2.06
CA GLY A 169 5.88 21.70 -1.66
C GLY A 169 4.49 21.09 -1.74
N GLY A 170 3.54 21.81 -2.36
CA GLY A 170 2.17 21.33 -2.56
C GLY A 170 2.06 20.01 -3.30
N ASP A 171 3.06 19.68 -4.10
CA ASP A 171 3.09 18.48 -4.95
C ASP A 171 3.12 17.16 -4.15
N VAL A 172 3.58 17.17 -2.89
CA VAL A 172 3.67 15.96 -2.05
C VAL A 172 2.33 15.55 -1.44
N TYR A 173 1.37 16.49 -1.30
CA TYR A 173 0.12 16.20 -0.62
C TYR A 173 -0.85 15.39 -1.48
N SER A 174 -0.87 15.60 -2.80
CA SER A 174 -1.67 14.78 -3.71
C SER A 174 -1.27 13.29 -3.61
N PRO A 175 0.00 12.87 -3.77
CA PRO A 175 0.42 11.50 -3.50
C PRO A 175 0.04 11.01 -2.11
N ALA A 176 0.21 11.83 -1.07
CA ALA A 176 -0.09 11.44 0.32
C ALA A 176 -1.57 11.08 0.56
N ILE A 177 -2.49 11.61 -0.26
CA ILE A 177 -3.92 11.27 -0.23
C ILE A 177 -4.21 9.99 -1.02
N THR A 178 -3.39 9.63 -2.00
CA THR A 178 -3.59 8.44 -2.85
C THR A 178 -3.37 7.12 -2.11
N ASP A 179 -3.75 6.01 -2.73
CA ASP A 179 -3.73 4.69 -2.08
C ASP A 179 -2.33 4.10 -1.99
N PHE A 180 -1.53 4.24 -3.05
CA PHE A 180 -0.16 3.73 -3.13
C PHE A 180 0.81 4.78 -3.66
N ILE A 181 1.98 4.85 -3.05
CA ILE A 181 3.06 5.74 -3.45
C ILE A 181 4.33 4.91 -3.70
N PHE A 182 4.87 5.02 -4.91
CA PHE A 182 6.15 4.40 -5.26
C PHE A 182 7.20 5.46 -5.60
N MET A 183 8.48 5.15 -5.36
CA MET A 183 9.60 6.02 -5.68
C MET A 183 10.62 5.31 -6.57
N VAL A 184 11.29 6.08 -7.43
CA VAL A 184 12.52 5.64 -8.10
C VAL A 184 13.71 6.04 -7.24
N LYS A 185 14.58 5.09 -6.94
CA LYS A 185 15.77 5.33 -6.10
C LYS A 185 16.73 6.33 -6.74
N ASP A 186 17.39 7.11 -5.91
CA ASP A 186 18.48 8.03 -6.24
C ASP A 186 18.17 9.16 -7.24
N THR A 187 17.00 9.12 -7.91
CA THR A 187 16.56 10.14 -8.87
C THR A 187 15.31 10.87 -8.46
N SER A 188 14.64 10.42 -7.40
CA SER A 188 13.39 11.02 -6.91
C SER A 188 13.46 11.41 -5.44
N TYR A 189 12.76 12.47 -5.10
CA TYR A 189 12.74 13.04 -3.74
C TYR A 189 11.35 13.57 -3.43
N MET A 190 10.93 13.41 -2.17
CA MET A 190 9.69 14.00 -1.63
C MET A 190 10.00 14.82 -0.38
N TYR A 191 9.61 16.09 -0.32
CA TYR A 191 9.69 16.90 0.88
C TYR A 191 8.75 18.12 0.80
N VAL A 192 8.31 18.59 1.95
CA VAL A 192 7.48 19.81 2.02
C VAL A 192 8.28 21.03 1.56
N THR A 193 9.54 21.14 2.02
CA THR A 193 10.49 22.17 1.60
C THR A 193 11.85 21.55 1.37
N GLY A 194 12.57 22.04 0.36
CA GLY A 194 13.90 21.52 0.01
C GLY A 194 15.01 21.90 1.01
N PRO A 195 16.21 21.31 0.85
CA PRO A 195 17.35 21.52 1.74
C PRO A 195 17.72 22.98 1.99
N ASP A 196 17.64 23.85 0.98
CA ASP A 196 18.00 25.27 1.11
C ASP A 196 17.08 26.02 2.09
N VAL A 197 15.79 25.72 2.05
CA VAL A 197 14.80 26.29 2.98
C VAL A 197 15.00 25.72 4.38
N VAL A 198 15.23 24.42 4.52
CA VAL A 198 15.56 23.78 5.79
C VAL A 198 16.79 24.44 6.42
N LYS A 199 17.87 24.63 5.64
CA LYS A 199 19.09 25.31 6.11
C LYS A 199 18.81 26.73 6.58
N THR A 200 17.97 27.46 5.86
CA THR A 200 17.65 28.84 6.20
C THR A 200 16.79 28.96 7.47
N VAL A 201 15.85 28.04 7.69
CA VAL A 201 14.85 28.13 8.76
C VAL A 201 15.30 27.40 10.04
N THR A 202 15.82 26.18 9.89
CA THR A 202 16.18 25.31 11.03
C THR A 202 17.70 25.22 11.26
N HIS A 203 18.51 25.77 10.35
CA HIS A 203 19.97 25.71 10.35
C HIS A 203 20.55 24.29 10.23
N GLU A 204 19.73 23.33 9.78
CA GLU A 204 20.19 21.98 9.48
C GLU A 204 20.81 21.93 8.08
N ASP A 205 21.95 21.25 7.96
CA ASP A 205 22.63 21.01 6.66
C ASP A 205 22.33 19.57 6.24
N VAL A 206 21.44 19.40 5.27
CA VAL A 206 20.95 18.10 4.82
C VAL A 206 21.00 18.01 3.30
N THR A 207 21.23 16.81 2.77
CA THR A 207 21.13 16.56 1.33
C THR A 207 19.68 16.29 0.92
N HIS A 208 19.39 16.33 -0.38
CA HIS A 208 18.08 15.92 -0.92
C HIS A 208 17.74 14.49 -0.52
N GLU A 209 18.71 13.57 -0.57
CA GLU A 209 18.54 12.18 -0.22
C GLU A 209 18.28 11.99 1.28
N ASP A 210 19.01 12.69 2.14
CA ASP A 210 18.83 12.59 3.60
C ASP A 210 17.51 13.21 4.08
N LEU A 211 17.00 14.22 3.36
CA LEU A 211 15.75 14.90 3.72
C LEU A 211 14.51 14.15 3.18
N GLY A 212 14.55 13.69 1.94
CA GLY A 212 13.36 13.18 1.27
C GLY A 212 13.61 12.10 0.23
N GLY A 213 14.75 11.42 0.26
CA GLY A 213 15.04 10.27 -0.59
C GLY A 213 14.27 9.01 -0.18
N TYR A 214 14.37 7.97 -1.00
CA TYR A 214 13.62 6.73 -0.79
C TYR A 214 13.93 6.07 0.57
N ARG A 215 15.18 6.17 1.08
CA ARG A 215 15.55 5.61 2.39
C ARG A 215 14.79 6.26 3.54
N VAL A 216 14.46 7.53 3.41
CA VAL A 216 13.64 8.23 4.40
C VAL A 216 12.20 7.75 4.31
N HIS A 217 11.61 7.75 3.13
CA HIS A 217 10.17 7.54 2.98
C HIS A 217 9.75 6.08 2.93
N ALA A 218 10.58 5.19 2.38
CA ALA A 218 10.29 3.75 2.35
C ALA A 218 10.72 3.00 3.62
N MET A 219 11.62 3.59 4.48
CA MET A 219 12.17 2.85 5.63
C MET A 219 11.88 3.50 6.97
N LYS A 220 11.70 4.84 7.03
CA LYS A 220 11.55 5.57 8.30
C LYS A 220 10.17 6.20 8.46
N SER A 221 9.69 6.97 7.49
CA SER A 221 8.40 7.66 7.58
C SER A 221 7.22 6.78 7.19
N GLY A 222 7.45 5.74 6.37
CA GLY A 222 6.40 4.85 5.87
C GLY A 222 5.42 5.52 4.91
N VAL A 223 5.80 6.64 4.29
CA VAL A 223 4.98 7.35 3.31
C VAL A 223 4.97 6.60 1.98
N VAL A 224 6.06 5.89 1.64
CA VAL A 224 6.25 5.22 0.36
C VAL A 224 6.09 3.72 0.51
N ASP A 225 5.30 3.12 -0.37
CA ASP A 225 4.92 1.72 -0.36
C ASP A 225 5.90 0.80 -1.09
N GLY A 226 6.82 1.37 -1.87
CA GLY A 226 7.90 0.65 -2.53
C GLY A 226 8.85 1.57 -3.26
N ALA A 227 10.12 1.17 -3.37
CA ALA A 227 11.15 1.91 -4.09
C ALA A 227 11.88 0.98 -5.08
N PHE A 228 12.06 1.46 -6.31
CA PHE A 228 12.58 0.67 -7.43
C PHE A 228 13.82 1.31 -8.05
N GLU A 229 14.66 0.50 -8.68
CA GLU A 229 15.98 0.93 -9.15
C GLU A 229 15.92 1.99 -10.27
N ASN A 230 14.87 1.95 -11.10
CA ASN A 230 14.72 2.85 -12.25
C ASN A 230 13.26 2.99 -12.69
N ASP A 231 13.02 3.90 -13.63
CA ASP A 231 11.70 4.19 -14.19
C ASP A 231 11.02 2.93 -14.75
N LEU A 232 11.75 2.09 -15.48
CA LEU A 232 11.21 0.88 -16.11
C LEU A 232 10.70 -0.12 -15.07
N GLU A 233 11.50 -0.38 -14.04
CA GLU A 233 11.10 -1.28 -12.96
C GLU A 233 9.87 -0.75 -12.21
N ALA A 234 9.88 0.55 -11.86
CA ALA A 234 8.74 1.17 -11.18
C ALA A 234 7.45 1.02 -11.98
N LEU A 235 7.46 1.31 -13.28
CA LEU A 235 6.29 1.19 -14.16
C LEU A 235 5.84 -0.27 -14.32
N THR A 236 6.78 -1.21 -14.42
CA THR A 236 6.49 -2.65 -14.46
C THR A 236 5.77 -3.11 -13.19
N GLN A 237 6.22 -2.65 -12.02
CA GLN A 237 5.57 -3.00 -10.75
C GLN A 237 4.19 -2.35 -10.60
N VAL A 238 3.99 -1.15 -11.13
CA VAL A 238 2.65 -0.53 -11.19
C VAL A 238 1.70 -1.37 -12.06
N ARG A 239 2.14 -1.83 -13.23
CA ARG A 239 1.35 -2.73 -14.09
C ARG A 239 0.98 -4.02 -13.35
N ARG A 240 1.93 -4.61 -12.60
CA ARG A 240 1.70 -5.79 -11.78
C ARG A 240 0.70 -5.53 -10.64
N LEU A 241 0.77 -4.37 -9.97
CA LEU A 241 -0.19 -4.00 -8.92
C LEU A 241 -1.60 -3.90 -9.49
N VAL A 242 -1.78 -3.22 -10.62
CA VAL A 242 -3.10 -3.04 -11.26
C VAL A 242 -3.79 -4.37 -11.55
N ASP A 243 -3.04 -5.45 -11.81
CA ASP A 243 -3.61 -6.79 -12.03
C ASP A 243 -4.30 -7.40 -10.80
N PHE A 244 -3.99 -6.92 -9.60
CA PHE A 244 -4.67 -7.38 -8.38
C PHE A 244 -5.91 -6.54 -8.05
N LEU A 245 -6.03 -5.32 -8.59
CA LEU A 245 -7.01 -4.34 -8.17
C LEU A 245 -8.26 -4.36 -9.05
N PRO A 246 -9.47 -4.15 -8.52
CA PRO A 246 -10.64 -3.85 -9.34
C PRO A 246 -10.48 -2.48 -10.01
N LEU A 247 -11.27 -2.19 -11.02
CA LEU A 247 -11.27 -0.86 -11.65
C LEU A 247 -11.88 0.20 -10.73
N SER A 248 -12.85 -0.19 -9.91
CA SER A 248 -13.50 0.70 -8.93
C SER A 248 -14.14 -0.13 -7.79
N ASN A 249 -14.63 0.55 -6.77
CA ASN A 249 -15.38 -0.07 -5.67
C ASN A 249 -16.72 -0.72 -6.09
N ARG A 250 -17.13 -0.56 -7.35
CA ARG A 250 -18.34 -1.17 -7.92
C ARG A 250 -18.09 -2.52 -8.56
N GLU A 251 -16.84 -2.94 -8.62
CA GLU A 251 -16.44 -4.20 -9.24
C GLU A 251 -15.72 -5.09 -8.23
N LYS A 252 -15.74 -6.39 -8.50
CA LYS A 252 -14.92 -7.34 -7.74
C LYS A 252 -13.48 -7.35 -8.30
N PRO A 253 -12.49 -7.70 -7.47
CA PRO A 253 -11.12 -7.91 -7.95
C PRO A 253 -11.06 -8.89 -9.11
N PRO A 254 -10.18 -8.69 -10.11
CA PRO A 254 -10.12 -9.50 -11.31
C PRO A 254 -9.61 -10.91 -11.01
N GLU A 255 -10.45 -11.92 -11.21
CA GLU A 255 -10.01 -13.32 -11.14
C GLU A 255 -9.21 -13.69 -12.39
N ARG A 256 -8.17 -14.51 -12.23
CA ARG A 256 -7.43 -15.11 -13.34
C ARG A 256 -7.36 -16.63 -13.19
N ARG A 257 -7.12 -17.33 -14.28
CA ARG A 257 -6.85 -18.77 -14.20
C ARG A 257 -5.55 -19.00 -13.41
N SER A 258 -5.63 -19.79 -12.34
CA SER A 258 -4.46 -20.32 -11.66
C SER A 258 -4.00 -21.61 -12.33
N PHE A 259 -2.69 -21.83 -12.37
CA PHE A 259 -2.07 -23.09 -12.79
C PHE A 259 -1.68 -23.95 -11.58
N ASP A 260 -1.82 -23.43 -10.38
CA ASP A 260 -1.52 -24.10 -9.12
C ASP A 260 -2.77 -24.87 -8.61
N ASP A 261 -2.59 -26.12 -8.24
CA ASP A 261 -3.71 -26.95 -7.76
C ASP A 261 -4.32 -26.34 -6.48
N PRO A 262 -5.62 -25.97 -6.51
CA PRO A 262 -6.31 -25.44 -5.34
C PRO A 262 -6.38 -26.42 -4.17
N ALA A 263 -6.24 -27.71 -4.42
CA ALA A 263 -6.35 -28.77 -3.43
C ALA A 263 -4.98 -29.33 -2.98
N ARG A 264 -3.86 -28.83 -3.50
CA ARG A 264 -2.54 -29.35 -3.11
C ARG A 264 -2.28 -29.18 -1.62
N ASP A 265 -1.68 -30.18 -1.04
CA ASP A 265 -1.08 -30.12 0.29
C ASP A 265 0.39 -29.67 0.18
N GLU A 266 0.89 -29.01 1.22
CA GLU A 266 2.27 -28.52 1.31
C GLU A 266 2.95 -29.13 2.56
N PRO A 267 3.52 -30.35 2.46
CA PRO A 267 4.07 -31.06 3.61
C PRO A 267 5.17 -30.30 4.37
N SER A 268 5.90 -29.42 3.69
CA SER A 268 6.96 -28.63 4.33
C SER A 268 6.45 -27.65 5.38
N LEU A 269 5.15 -27.33 5.39
CA LEU A 269 4.54 -26.51 6.43
C LEU A 269 4.46 -27.22 7.78
N ASP A 270 4.42 -28.56 7.81
CA ASP A 270 4.35 -29.32 9.08
C ASP A 270 5.60 -29.14 9.96
N THR A 271 6.71 -28.70 9.37
CA THR A 271 7.98 -28.47 10.06
C THR A 271 8.45 -27.01 10.04
N LEU A 272 7.65 -26.11 9.47
CA LEU A 272 8.02 -24.71 9.32
C LEU A 272 8.13 -23.99 10.67
N VAL A 273 7.16 -24.22 11.56
CA VAL A 273 7.17 -23.61 12.90
C VAL A 273 8.06 -24.44 13.81
N PRO A 274 9.14 -23.84 14.37
CA PRO A 274 10.04 -24.55 15.26
C PRO A 274 9.34 -25.00 16.56
N ALA A 275 9.71 -26.17 17.07
CA ALA A 275 9.24 -26.66 18.35
C ALA A 275 9.63 -25.74 19.53
N ASN A 276 10.77 -25.07 19.43
CA ASN A 276 11.16 -24.03 20.41
C ASN A 276 10.38 -22.73 20.11
N PRO A 277 9.52 -22.27 21.02
CA PRO A 277 8.68 -21.10 20.83
C PRO A 277 9.46 -19.77 20.72
N ASN A 278 10.73 -19.77 21.11
CA ASN A 278 11.60 -18.59 21.01
C ASN A 278 12.42 -18.56 19.71
N LYS A 279 12.43 -19.65 18.93
CA LYS A 279 13.11 -19.68 17.65
C LYS A 279 12.23 -19.05 16.57
N PRO A 280 12.68 -17.98 15.88
CA PRO A 280 11.91 -17.37 14.82
C PRO A 280 11.88 -18.26 13.56
N TYR A 281 10.88 -18.01 12.71
CA TYR A 281 10.79 -18.53 11.35
C TYR A 281 10.31 -17.41 10.43
N ASP A 282 10.47 -17.59 9.12
CA ASP A 282 10.06 -16.60 8.12
C ASP A 282 8.60 -16.79 7.72
N MET A 283 7.73 -15.86 8.08
CA MET A 283 6.33 -15.90 7.70
C MET A 283 6.12 -15.75 6.18
N LYS A 284 7.05 -15.10 5.47
CA LYS A 284 6.98 -14.99 4.01
C LYS A 284 7.12 -16.36 3.33
N GLU A 285 7.91 -17.27 3.91
CA GLU A 285 8.01 -18.66 3.42
C GLU A 285 6.64 -19.36 3.45
N LEU A 286 5.88 -19.16 4.55
CA LEU A 286 4.52 -19.68 4.65
C LEU A 286 3.62 -19.08 3.57
N ILE A 287 3.64 -17.75 3.42
CA ILE A 287 2.81 -17.06 2.43
C ILE A 287 3.08 -17.62 1.03
N LEU A 288 4.34 -17.68 0.61
CA LEU A 288 4.74 -18.16 -0.72
C LEU A 288 4.34 -19.63 -0.98
N LYS A 289 4.33 -20.47 0.06
CA LYS A 289 3.91 -21.87 -0.04
C LYS A 289 2.40 -22.06 -0.14
N VAL A 290 1.63 -21.09 0.33
CA VAL A 290 0.16 -21.17 0.37
C VAL A 290 -0.50 -20.52 -0.85
N VAL A 291 0.06 -19.39 -1.33
CA VAL A 291 -0.55 -18.62 -2.42
C VAL A 291 -0.28 -19.26 -3.80
N ASP A 292 -1.03 -18.84 -4.81
CA ASP A 292 -0.88 -19.32 -6.18
C ASP A 292 0.50 -18.96 -6.74
N GLU A 293 1.15 -19.94 -7.38
CA GLU A 293 2.44 -19.79 -8.09
C GLU A 293 3.54 -19.11 -7.26
N ALA A 294 3.44 -19.11 -5.93
CA ALA A 294 4.30 -18.34 -5.03
C ALA A 294 4.37 -16.83 -5.39
N ASP A 295 3.32 -16.30 -6.01
CA ASP A 295 3.24 -14.91 -6.44
C ASP A 295 2.68 -14.02 -5.32
N PHE A 296 3.56 -13.25 -4.69
CA PHE A 296 3.22 -12.31 -3.64
C PHE A 296 3.74 -10.91 -3.96
N PHE A 297 2.86 -9.93 -4.01
CA PHE A 297 3.20 -8.52 -4.19
C PHE A 297 3.19 -7.82 -2.83
N GLU A 298 4.36 -7.74 -2.20
CA GLU A 298 4.50 -7.10 -0.89
C GLU A 298 4.41 -5.58 -0.99
N ILE A 299 3.64 -4.97 -0.08
CA ILE A 299 3.50 -3.51 0.08
C ILE A 299 4.35 -3.07 1.27
N SER A 300 5.08 -1.97 1.11
CA SER A 300 5.98 -1.40 2.13
C SER A 300 6.96 -2.44 2.72
N PRO A 301 7.74 -3.17 1.89
CA PRO A 301 8.60 -4.26 2.36
C PRO A 301 9.71 -3.78 3.31
N ASP A 302 10.08 -2.52 3.23
CA ASP A 302 11.17 -1.93 4.00
C ASP A 302 10.72 -1.17 5.26
N TYR A 303 9.42 -0.93 5.42
CA TYR A 303 8.81 -0.26 6.57
C TYR A 303 8.08 -1.25 7.48
N ALA A 304 8.21 -1.07 8.81
CA ALA A 304 7.53 -1.88 9.82
C ALA A 304 7.58 -3.38 9.48
N LYS A 305 8.80 -3.92 9.35
CA LYS A 305 9.06 -5.30 8.88
C LYS A 305 8.53 -6.39 9.81
N ASN A 306 8.13 -6.04 11.02
CA ASN A 306 7.45 -6.93 11.97
C ASN A 306 6.03 -7.31 11.55
N ILE A 307 5.47 -6.64 10.53
CA ILE A 307 4.23 -7.02 9.85
C ILE A 307 4.44 -7.02 8.34
N VAL A 308 3.90 -8.04 7.68
CA VAL A 308 3.92 -8.22 6.22
C VAL A 308 2.53 -7.98 5.70
N VAL A 309 2.40 -7.12 4.69
CA VAL A 309 1.13 -6.89 3.97
C VAL A 309 1.38 -6.92 2.47
N GLY A 310 0.43 -7.39 1.70
CA GLY A 310 0.57 -7.45 0.25
C GLY A 310 -0.55 -8.21 -0.43
N PHE A 311 -0.50 -8.26 -1.75
CA PHE A 311 -1.48 -8.94 -2.59
C PHE A 311 -0.98 -10.28 -3.09
N ALA A 312 -1.87 -11.25 -3.14
CA ALA A 312 -1.63 -12.58 -3.69
C ALA A 312 -2.92 -13.11 -4.35
N ARG A 313 -2.90 -14.36 -4.79
CA ARG A 313 -4.10 -15.06 -5.25
C ARG A 313 -4.24 -16.42 -4.60
N LEU A 314 -5.49 -16.83 -4.44
CA LEU A 314 -5.87 -18.17 -4.04
C LEU A 314 -6.91 -18.70 -5.04
N ASP A 315 -6.54 -19.72 -5.80
CA ASP A 315 -7.33 -20.28 -6.91
C ASP A 315 -7.80 -19.19 -7.90
N GLY A 316 -6.88 -18.29 -8.26
CA GLY A 316 -7.08 -17.19 -9.18
C GLY A 316 -7.74 -15.94 -8.60
N GLN A 317 -8.32 -16.01 -7.42
CA GLN A 317 -8.97 -14.87 -6.76
C GLN A 317 -7.95 -14.02 -6.02
N PRO A 318 -7.87 -12.70 -6.28
CA PRO A 318 -7.03 -11.78 -5.50
C PRO A 318 -7.44 -11.74 -4.02
N VAL A 319 -6.44 -11.72 -3.16
CA VAL A 319 -6.59 -11.57 -1.70
C VAL A 319 -5.55 -10.60 -1.16
N GLY A 320 -5.90 -9.87 -0.12
CA GLY A 320 -4.96 -9.12 0.71
C GLY A 320 -4.44 -10.02 1.83
N VAL A 321 -3.13 -10.13 1.95
CA VAL A 321 -2.46 -10.89 3.01
C VAL A 321 -1.96 -9.93 4.08
N VAL A 322 -2.24 -10.24 5.34
CA VAL A 322 -1.69 -9.55 6.52
C VAL A 322 -1.07 -10.59 7.44
N ALA A 323 0.19 -10.46 7.79
CA ALA A 323 0.88 -11.46 8.58
C ALA A 323 1.90 -10.87 9.55
N ASN A 324 1.97 -11.40 10.78
CA ASN A 324 3.06 -11.07 11.68
C ASN A 324 4.36 -11.71 11.19
N GLN A 325 5.50 -11.01 11.31
CA GLN A 325 6.81 -11.55 10.94
C GLN A 325 7.65 -11.87 12.19
N PRO A 326 7.70 -13.14 12.62
CA PRO A 326 8.40 -13.52 13.85
C PRO A 326 9.91 -13.24 13.83
N GLN A 327 10.52 -13.13 12.65
CA GLN A 327 11.94 -12.79 12.51
C GLN A 327 12.26 -11.36 12.92
N VAL A 328 11.26 -10.47 12.92
CA VAL A 328 11.45 -9.05 13.24
C VAL A 328 10.62 -8.72 14.47
N LEU A 329 11.29 -8.32 15.55
CA LEU A 329 10.65 -7.98 16.83
C LEU A 329 9.66 -9.05 17.34
N ALA A 330 9.94 -10.34 17.05
CA ALA A 330 9.08 -11.47 17.35
C ALA A 330 7.62 -11.35 16.81
N GLY A 331 7.37 -10.52 15.78
CA GLY A 331 6.05 -10.27 15.25
C GLY A 331 5.13 -9.39 16.11
N VAL A 332 5.68 -8.68 17.09
CA VAL A 332 4.91 -7.79 17.98
C VAL A 332 4.26 -6.65 17.20
N LEU A 333 3.11 -6.16 17.66
CA LEU A 333 2.48 -4.96 17.10
C LEU A 333 3.03 -3.70 17.80
N ASP A 334 3.53 -2.78 17.01
CA ASP A 334 3.95 -1.44 17.44
C ASP A 334 3.17 -0.36 16.67
N ILE A 335 3.52 0.90 16.88
CA ILE A 335 2.87 2.03 16.20
C ILE A 335 2.91 1.87 14.68
N ASP A 336 4.08 1.58 14.14
CA ASP A 336 4.30 1.56 12.69
C ASP A 336 3.62 0.37 12.02
N SER A 337 3.73 -0.82 12.61
CA SER A 337 3.05 -2.02 12.11
C SER A 337 1.52 -1.90 12.19
N SER A 338 1.01 -1.29 13.25
CA SER A 338 -0.42 -1.04 13.40
C SER A 338 -0.95 -0.09 12.33
N ARG A 339 -0.22 0.99 12.02
CA ARG A 339 -0.57 1.95 10.96
C ARG A 339 -0.51 1.32 9.57
N LYS A 340 0.58 0.61 9.27
CA LYS A 340 0.78 -0.10 8.00
C LYS A 340 -0.36 -1.09 7.73
N ALA A 341 -0.64 -1.97 8.69
CA ALA A 341 -1.68 -2.98 8.55
C ALA A 341 -3.09 -2.36 8.47
N ALA A 342 -3.40 -1.36 9.30
CA ALA A 342 -4.71 -0.70 9.29
C ALA A 342 -5.02 -0.05 7.94
N ARG A 343 -4.04 0.67 7.35
CA ARG A 343 -4.20 1.27 6.03
C ARG A 343 -4.46 0.22 4.95
N PHE A 344 -3.70 -0.88 4.97
CA PHE A 344 -3.83 -1.96 4.00
C PHE A 344 -5.18 -2.68 4.13
N VAL A 345 -5.63 -3.00 5.35
CA VAL A 345 -6.94 -3.63 5.60
C VAL A 345 -8.07 -2.74 5.10
N ARG A 346 -8.02 -1.42 5.36
CA ARG A 346 -9.03 -0.48 4.87
C ARG A 346 -9.06 -0.38 3.35
N PHE A 347 -7.90 -0.39 2.70
CA PHE A 347 -7.83 -0.44 1.25
C PHE A 347 -8.51 -1.70 0.69
N CYS A 348 -8.17 -2.87 1.24
CA CYS A 348 -8.77 -4.13 0.81
C CYS A 348 -10.30 -4.12 0.97
N ASP A 349 -10.79 -3.61 2.10
CA ASP A 349 -12.24 -3.52 2.34
C ASP A 349 -12.92 -2.54 1.37
N ALA A 350 -12.34 -1.36 1.13
CA ALA A 350 -12.88 -0.37 0.21
C ALA A 350 -13.00 -0.89 -1.23
N PHE A 351 -12.13 -1.82 -1.64
CA PHE A 351 -12.07 -2.37 -2.99
C PHE A 351 -12.46 -3.85 -3.08
N GLU A 352 -13.26 -4.34 -2.12
CA GLU A 352 -13.85 -5.67 -2.15
C GLU A 352 -12.83 -6.84 -2.23
N ILE A 353 -11.59 -6.62 -1.73
CA ILE A 353 -10.52 -7.61 -1.73
C ILE A 353 -10.60 -8.43 -0.43
N PRO A 354 -10.85 -9.75 -0.47
CA PRO A 354 -10.86 -10.60 0.70
C PRO A 354 -9.53 -10.58 1.46
N LEU A 355 -9.57 -10.73 2.77
CA LEU A 355 -8.40 -10.71 3.65
C LEU A 355 -8.04 -12.10 4.15
N VAL A 356 -6.74 -12.43 4.07
CA VAL A 356 -6.14 -13.61 4.67
C VAL A 356 -5.11 -13.17 5.70
N THR A 357 -5.29 -13.57 6.95
CA THR A 357 -4.43 -13.14 8.05
C THR A 357 -3.68 -14.36 8.64
N PHE A 358 -2.35 -14.28 8.71
CA PHE A 358 -1.52 -15.27 9.41
C PHE A 358 -1.01 -14.66 10.71
N VAL A 359 -1.27 -15.35 11.82
CA VAL A 359 -1.05 -14.81 13.16
C VAL A 359 0.06 -15.56 13.90
N ASP A 360 1.08 -14.82 14.28
CA ASP A 360 2.07 -15.20 15.29
C ASP A 360 2.50 -13.92 16.03
N VAL A 361 1.72 -13.54 17.04
CA VAL A 361 1.85 -12.25 17.72
C VAL A 361 1.91 -12.41 19.24
N PRO A 362 3.01 -11.98 19.90
CA PRO A 362 3.14 -12.08 21.35
C PRO A 362 2.43 -10.94 22.10
N GLY A 363 1.94 -9.92 21.42
CA GLY A 363 1.28 -8.77 22.02
C GLY A 363 1.61 -7.46 21.31
N PHE A 364 1.24 -6.35 21.96
CA PHE A 364 1.70 -5.01 21.59
C PHE A 364 3.06 -4.72 22.22
N MET A 365 3.89 -3.92 21.53
CA MET A 365 5.23 -3.54 22.00
C MET A 365 5.16 -2.71 23.29
N PRO A 366 5.72 -3.18 24.40
CA PRO A 366 5.78 -2.40 25.63
C PRO A 366 6.87 -1.32 25.57
N GLY A 367 6.77 -0.34 26.44
CA GLY A 367 7.83 0.63 26.69
C GLY A 367 7.41 2.08 26.47
N THR A 368 8.13 2.97 27.14
CA THR A 368 7.81 4.41 27.20
C THR A 368 7.79 5.07 25.83
N LYS A 369 8.68 4.69 24.91
CA LYS A 369 8.69 5.23 23.54
C LYS A 369 7.38 4.95 22.81
N GLN A 370 6.82 3.75 22.96
CA GLN A 370 5.56 3.37 22.32
C GLN A 370 4.36 4.05 23.02
N GLU A 371 4.35 4.08 24.34
CA GLU A 371 3.28 4.73 25.11
C GLU A 371 3.22 6.24 24.83
N LEU A 372 4.37 6.93 24.90
CA LEU A 372 4.45 8.36 24.61
C LEU A 372 4.19 8.67 23.12
N GLY A 373 4.50 7.74 22.22
CA GLY A 373 4.20 7.82 20.80
C GLY A 373 2.72 7.58 20.45
N GLY A 374 1.90 7.19 21.42
CA GLY A 374 0.46 6.98 21.24
C GLY A 374 0.07 5.58 20.73
N LEU A 375 0.80 4.54 21.13
CA LEU A 375 0.51 3.14 20.75
C LEU A 375 -0.95 2.77 20.92
N ILE A 376 -1.60 3.21 22.01
CA ILE A 376 -3.01 2.94 22.29
C ILE A 376 -3.89 3.40 21.12
N ARG A 377 -3.68 4.63 20.64
CA ARG A 377 -4.44 5.18 19.51
C ARG A 377 -4.09 4.49 18.18
N HIS A 378 -2.82 4.26 17.94
CA HIS A 378 -2.36 3.62 16.70
C HIS A 378 -2.75 2.14 16.63
N GLY A 379 -2.68 1.42 17.74
CA GLY A 379 -3.19 0.04 17.83
C GLY A 379 -4.70 -0.05 17.62
N ALA A 380 -5.44 0.94 18.13
CA ALA A 380 -6.89 1.04 17.92
C ALA A 380 -7.26 1.22 16.43
N LYS A 381 -6.39 1.80 15.59
CA LYS A 381 -6.63 1.89 14.13
C LYS A 381 -6.74 0.52 13.47
N LEU A 382 -5.87 -0.41 13.83
CA LEU A 382 -5.90 -1.76 13.27
C LEU A 382 -7.12 -2.54 13.76
N LEU A 383 -7.46 -2.43 15.03
CA LEU A 383 -8.69 -2.98 15.60
C LEU A 383 -9.92 -2.45 14.84
N PHE A 384 -9.99 -1.14 14.66
CA PHE A 384 -11.08 -0.46 13.96
C PHE A 384 -11.20 -0.96 12.51
N ALA A 385 -10.08 -1.03 11.78
CA ALA A 385 -10.06 -1.46 10.40
C ALA A 385 -10.60 -2.89 10.23
N TYR A 386 -10.17 -3.84 11.05
CA TYR A 386 -10.67 -5.21 11.00
C TYR A 386 -12.14 -5.34 11.44
N ALA A 387 -12.56 -4.60 12.47
CA ALA A 387 -13.93 -4.63 12.96
C ALA A 387 -14.91 -4.03 11.93
N GLU A 388 -14.49 -2.99 11.21
CA GLU A 388 -15.30 -2.34 10.19
C GLU A 388 -15.37 -3.13 8.89
N ALA A 389 -14.29 -3.83 8.52
CA ALA A 389 -14.18 -4.54 7.25
C ALA A 389 -15.32 -5.56 7.04
N THR A 390 -15.97 -5.46 5.88
CA THR A 390 -17.11 -6.27 5.48
C THR A 390 -16.76 -7.39 4.50
N VAL A 391 -15.58 -7.33 3.88
CA VAL A 391 -15.06 -8.38 2.99
C VAL A 391 -14.89 -9.73 3.72
N PRO A 392 -14.79 -10.85 3.00
CA PRO A 392 -14.39 -12.12 3.59
C PRO A 392 -13.08 -12.01 4.36
N LYS A 393 -13.06 -12.49 5.60
CA LYS A 393 -11.90 -12.49 6.50
C LYS A 393 -11.58 -13.90 6.95
N LEU A 394 -10.42 -14.41 6.52
CA LEU A 394 -9.92 -15.72 6.86
C LEU A 394 -8.66 -15.58 7.71
N THR A 395 -8.56 -16.31 8.78
CA THR A 395 -7.44 -16.23 9.73
C THR A 395 -6.85 -17.61 10.00
N VAL A 396 -5.52 -17.70 10.04
CA VAL A 396 -4.79 -18.88 10.47
C VAL A 396 -3.83 -18.48 11.58
N ILE A 397 -4.05 -19.00 12.78
CA ILE A 397 -3.15 -18.81 13.91
C ILE A 397 -2.10 -19.91 13.87
N THR A 398 -0.85 -19.53 13.57
CA THR A 398 0.24 -20.48 13.38
C THR A 398 0.97 -20.82 14.67
N ARG A 399 1.11 -19.84 15.57
CA ARG A 399 1.77 -20.03 16.86
C ARG A 399 1.19 -19.10 17.94
N LYS A 400 1.84 -18.01 18.31
CA LYS A 400 1.40 -17.12 19.38
C LYS A 400 0.22 -16.26 18.97
N ALA A 401 -0.74 -16.10 19.87
CA ALA A 401 -1.84 -15.14 19.76
C ALA A 401 -2.23 -14.68 21.15
N TYR A 402 -1.55 -13.64 21.67
CA TYR A 402 -1.64 -13.25 23.06
C TYR A 402 -2.32 -11.89 23.26
N GLY A 403 -3.14 -11.83 24.31
CA GLY A 403 -3.76 -10.61 24.80
C GLY A 403 -4.60 -9.87 23.75
N GLY A 404 -4.63 -8.54 23.84
CA GLY A 404 -5.37 -7.70 22.89
C GLY A 404 -4.90 -7.83 21.44
N ALA A 405 -3.66 -8.28 21.19
CA ALA A 405 -3.18 -8.51 19.83
C ALA A 405 -3.87 -9.73 19.17
N TYR A 406 -4.25 -10.75 19.97
CA TYR A 406 -5.14 -11.83 19.48
C TYR A 406 -6.46 -11.25 18.95
N ASP A 407 -7.08 -10.34 19.71
CA ASP A 407 -8.34 -9.74 19.28
C ASP A 407 -8.17 -8.97 17.97
N VAL A 408 -7.12 -8.13 17.90
CA VAL A 408 -6.89 -7.18 16.81
C VAL A 408 -6.56 -7.89 15.49
N MET A 409 -5.82 -9.01 15.52
CA MET A 409 -5.39 -9.73 14.32
C MET A 409 -6.51 -10.60 13.72
N SER A 410 -7.60 -9.97 13.33
CA SER A 410 -8.72 -10.60 12.61
C SER A 410 -9.37 -11.77 13.38
N SER A 411 -9.57 -11.60 14.70
CA SER A 411 -10.20 -12.61 15.52
C SER A 411 -11.66 -12.88 15.12
N LYS A 412 -12.18 -14.04 15.53
CA LYS A 412 -13.61 -14.37 15.40
C LYS A 412 -14.50 -13.30 16.01
N HIS A 413 -14.06 -12.71 17.14
CA HIS A 413 -14.79 -11.69 17.89
C HIS A 413 -14.92 -10.37 17.15
N LEU A 414 -13.95 -10.03 16.28
CA LEU A 414 -14.00 -8.88 15.38
C LEU A 414 -14.53 -9.24 13.99
N ARG A 415 -15.55 -10.10 13.94
CA ARG A 415 -16.27 -10.48 12.72
C ARG A 415 -15.40 -11.27 11.73
N GLY A 416 -14.36 -11.98 12.21
CA GLY A 416 -13.63 -12.96 11.39
C GLY A 416 -14.58 -14.08 10.95
N ASP A 417 -14.66 -14.34 9.63
CA ASP A 417 -15.61 -15.33 9.09
C ASP A 417 -15.14 -16.75 9.35
N VAL A 418 -13.88 -17.04 9.08
CA VAL A 418 -13.25 -18.34 9.29
C VAL A 418 -11.92 -18.17 9.99
N ASN A 419 -11.79 -18.78 11.15
CA ASN A 419 -10.58 -18.75 11.97
C ASN A 419 -10.10 -20.18 12.21
N TYR A 420 -8.94 -20.51 11.63
CA TYR A 420 -8.23 -21.78 11.87
C TYR A 420 -7.06 -21.57 12.79
N ALA A 421 -6.64 -22.63 13.45
CA ALA A 421 -5.37 -22.67 14.18
C ALA A 421 -4.57 -23.91 13.79
N TRP A 422 -3.26 -23.81 13.81
CA TRP A 422 -2.37 -24.97 13.75
C TRP A 422 -2.26 -25.62 15.14
N PRO A 423 -1.83 -26.88 15.23
CA PRO A 423 -1.63 -27.54 16.54
C PRO A 423 -0.59 -26.84 17.41
N THR A 424 0.30 -26.06 16.82
CA THR A 424 1.34 -25.25 17.47
C THR A 424 0.81 -23.92 18.03
N ALA A 425 -0.46 -23.60 17.82
CA ALA A 425 -1.04 -22.33 18.26
C ALA A 425 -1.14 -22.26 19.80
N GLU A 426 -0.79 -21.08 20.32
CA GLU A 426 -0.94 -20.72 21.74
C GLU A 426 -1.85 -19.49 21.83
N ILE A 427 -3.11 -19.72 22.19
CA ILE A 427 -4.14 -18.65 22.30
C ILE A 427 -4.41 -18.38 23.76
N ALA A 428 -3.94 -17.25 24.31
CA ALA A 428 -4.00 -16.94 25.73
C ALA A 428 -3.97 -15.43 26.01
N VAL A 429 -4.28 -15.05 27.24
CA VAL A 429 -4.16 -13.67 27.71
C VAL A 429 -2.71 -13.18 27.64
N MET A 430 -1.77 -14.06 27.97
CA MET A 430 -0.31 -13.80 27.91
C MET A 430 0.46 -15.10 27.81
N GLY A 431 1.76 -15.02 27.51
CA GLY A 431 2.63 -16.20 27.50
C GLY A 431 2.68 -16.88 28.86
N ALA A 432 2.84 -18.21 28.86
CA ALA A 432 2.73 -19.05 30.05
C ALA A 432 3.64 -18.60 31.20
N LYS A 433 4.90 -18.23 30.90
CA LYS A 433 5.86 -17.74 31.89
C LYS A 433 5.35 -16.52 32.65
N GLY A 434 4.94 -15.47 31.92
CA GLY A 434 4.42 -14.25 32.54
C GLY A 434 3.13 -14.50 33.34
N ALA A 435 2.23 -15.35 32.84
CA ALA A 435 1.01 -15.71 33.54
C ALA A 435 1.32 -16.42 34.90
N VAL A 436 2.23 -17.37 34.85
CA VAL A 436 2.64 -18.15 36.03
C VAL A 436 3.34 -17.26 37.10
N GLU A 437 4.22 -16.37 36.68
CA GLU A 437 4.87 -15.41 37.60
C GLU A 437 3.89 -14.49 38.32
N ILE A 438 2.75 -14.18 37.67
CA ILE A 438 1.68 -13.38 38.29
C ILE A 438 0.82 -14.22 39.21
N ILE A 439 0.35 -15.39 38.74
CA ILE A 439 -0.59 -16.25 39.50
C ILE A 439 0.08 -16.92 40.67
N PHE A 440 1.33 -17.38 40.52
CA PHE A 440 2.12 -18.10 41.51
C PHE A 440 3.28 -17.28 42.02
N ARG A 441 3.04 -16.02 42.31
CA ARG A 441 4.07 -15.04 42.73
C ARG A 441 4.88 -15.51 43.91
N SER A 442 4.32 -16.34 44.81
CA SER A 442 5.02 -16.90 45.97
C SER A 442 6.02 -18.00 45.61
N GLU A 443 5.95 -18.58 44.40
CA GLU A 443 6.82 -19.68 43.97
C GLU A 443 7.98 -19.17 43.05
N ILE A 444 8.12 -17.85 42.83
CA ILE A 444 9.13 -17.27 41.88
C ILE A 444 10.59 -17.63 42.26
N GLY A 445 10.86 -17.93 43.53
CA GLY A 445 12.19 -18.35 44.00
C GLY A 445 12.56 -19.82 43.74
N ASP A 446 11.63 -20.62 43.20
CA ASP A 446 11.80 -22.04 42.88
C ASP A 446 11.63 -22.28 41.35
N PRO A 447 12.75 -22.42 40.59
CA PRO A 447 12.70 -22.62 39.16
C PRO A 447 11.96 -23.89 38.74
N ASP A 448 12.04 -24.97 39.51
CA ASP A 448 11.40 -26.25 39.19
C ASP A 448 9.87 -26.16 39.38
N ALA A 449 9.46 -25.51 40.47
CA ALA A 449 8.05 -25.20 40.71
C ALA A 449 7.46 -24.35 39.57
N ILE A 450 8.15 -23.29 39.20
CA ILE A 450 7.72 -22.41 38.06
C ILE A 450 7.65 -23.18 36.76
N ALA A 451 8.64 -23.98 36.39
CA ALA A 451 8.62 -24.80 35.17
C ALA A 451 7.43 -25.77 35.15
N LYS A 452 7.10 -26.37 36.29
CA LYS A 452 5.92 -27.22 36.43
C LYS A 452 4.62 -26.43 36.20
N ARG A 453 4.50 -25.25 36.80
CA ARG A 453 3.33 -24.36 36.60
C ARG A 453 3.20 -23.88 35.18
N GLU A 454 4.29 -23.58 34.49
CA GLU A 454 4.26 -23.21 33.07
C GLU A 454 3.71 -24.35 32.21
N ALA A 455 4.13 -25.60 32.45
CA ALA A 455 3.61 -26.76 31.76
C ALA A 455 2.11 -26.98 32.04
N GLU A 456 1.69 -26.83 33.29
CA GLU A 456 0.27 -26.90 33.67
C GLU A 456 -0.53 -25.79 32.98
N TYR A 457 -0.03 -24.56 32.95
CA TYR A 457 -0.69 -23.43 32.32
C TYR A 457 -0.84 -23.63 30.81
N LYS A 458 0.21 -24.10 30.11
CA LYS A 458 0.17 -24.41 28.68
C LYS A 458 -0.89 -25.45 28.38
N THR A 459 -0.93 -26.54 29.14
CA THR A 459 -1.89 -27.61 28.96
C THR A 459 -3.35 -27.13 29.17
N ARG A 460 -3.56 -26.24 30.14
CA ARG A 460 -4.91 -25.79 30.50
C ARG A 460 -5.42 -24.61 29.69
N PHE A 461 -4.55 -23.71 29.26
CA PHE A 461 -4.97 -22.41 28.71
C PHE A 461 -4.28 -22.01 27.40
N ALA A 462 -2.98 -22.28 27.23
CA ALA A 462 -2.20 -21.79 26.11
C ALA A 462 -2.08 -22.86 25.01
N ASN A 463 -3.20 -23.27 24.45
CA ASN A 463 -3.30 -24.23 23.35
C ASN A 463 -4.54 -23.92 22.47
N PRO A 464 -4.63 -24.42 21.24
CA PRO A 464 -5.75 -24.11 20.37
C PRO A 464 -7.07 -24.78 20.78
N PHE A 465 -7.02 -25.88 21.53
CA PHE A 465 -8.21 -26.67 21.83
C PHE A 465 -9.14 -25.97 22.81
N VAL A 466 -8.61 -25.15 23.71
CA VAL A 466 -9.43 -24.34 24.63
C VAL A 466 -10.29 -23.35 23.86
N ALA A 467 -9.72 -22.68 22.85
CA ALA A 467 -10.46 -21.76 21.98
C ALA A 467 -11.45 -22.53 21.10
N ALA A 468 -11.06 -23.70 20.57
CA ALA A 468 -11.93 -24.56 19.76
C ALA A 468 -13.15 -25.06 20.54
N GLN A 469 -12.98 -25.51 21.77
CA GLN A 469 -14.06 -25.94 22.65
C GLN A 469 -15.11 -24.86 22.93
N ARG A 470 -14.72 -23.60 22.82
CA ARG A 470 -15.60 -22.45 23.03
C ARG A 470 -16.16 -21.86 21.72
N GLY A 471 -15.78 -22.41 20.57
CA GLY A 471 -16.18 -21.90 19.26
C GLY A 471 -15.51 -20.58 18.87
N TYR A 472 -14.34 -20.25 19.47
CA TYR A 472 -13.59 -19.05 19.15
C TYR A 472 -12.66 -19.23 17.94
N ILE A 473 -12.43 -20.48 17.55
CA ILE A 473 -11.87 -20.88 16.26
C ILE A 473 -12.76 -21.97 15.65
N ASP A 474 -12.77 -22.08 14.33
CA ASP A 474 -13.65 -23.01 13.62
C ASP A 474 -13.05 -24.41 13.52
N ASP A 475 -11.71 -24.54 13.49
CA ASP A 475 -11.04 -25.83 13.46
C ASP A 475 -9.55 -25.70 13.82
N VAL A 476 -8.97 -26.82 14.29
CA VAL A 476 -7.53 -27.00 14.41
C VAL A 476 -7.10 -27.85 13.22
N ILE A 477 -6.32 -27.25 12.31
CA ILE A 477 -5.98 -27.86 11.02
C ILE A 477 -4.53 -28.31 10.95
N MET A 478 -4.26 -29.34 10.16
CA MET A 478 -2.88 -29.73 9.81
C MET A 478 -2.24 -28.66 8.95
N PRO A 479 -0.98 -28.23 9.25
CA PRO A 479 -0.33 -27.17 8.52
C PRO A 479 -0.27 -27.40 7.01
N HIS A 480 0.07 -28.60 6.57
CA HIS A 480 0.14 -28.96 5.13
C HIS A 480 -1.16 -28.70 4.37
N GLY A 481 -2.33 -28.79 5.03
CA GLY A 481 -3.63 -28.58 4.42
C GLY A 481 -4.10 -27.12 4.37
N THR A 482 -3.29 -26.16 4.80
CA THR A 482 -3.66 -24.75 4.95
C THR A 482 -4.19 -24.15 3.65
N ARG A 483 -3.48 -24.32 2.53
CA ARG A 483 -3.94 -23.80 1.22
C ARG A 483 -5.34 -24.32 0.87
N ARG A 484 -5.54 -25.62 0.87
CA ARG A 484 -6.82 -26.26 0.54
C ARG A 484 -7.97 -25.73 1.42
N ARG A 485 -7.70 -25.55 2.71
CA ARG A 485 -8.71 -25.05 3.67
C ARG A 485 -9.06 -23.59 3.38
N LEU A 486 -8.08 -22.73 3.10
CA LEU A 486 -8.30 -21.33 2.75
C LEU A 486 -9.05 -21.17 1.42
N VAL A 487 -8.67 -21.91 0.37
CA VAL A 487 -9.35 -21.89 -0.92
C VAL A 487 -10.82 -22.29 -0.78
N ARG A 488 -11.12 -23.36 -0.03
CA ARG A 488 -12.52 -23.80 0.21
C ARG A 488 -13.31 -22.76 1.00
N ALA A 489 -12.73 -22.20 2.03
CA ALA A 489 -13.37 -21.15 2.83
C ALA A 489 -13.64 -19.90 1.99
N LEU A 490 -12.69 -19.47 1.17
CA LEU A 490 -12.84 -18.32 0.28
C LEU A 490 -13.97 -18.53 -0.74
N LYS A 491 -14.03 -19.70 -1.36
CA LYS A 491 -15.14 -20.08 -2.27
C LYS A 491 -16.49 -20.05 -1.59
N ASN A 492 -16.58 -20.56 -0.37
CA ASN A 492 -17.83 -20.54 0.41
C ASN A 492 -18.28 -19.11 0.74
N LEU A 493 -17.33 -18.20 0.96
CA LEU A 493 -17.60 -16.81 1.32
C LEU A 493 -17.76 -15.87 0.11
N LYS A 494 -17.66 -16.38 -1.12
CA LYS A 494 -17.74 -15.56 -2.36
C LYS A 494 -19.02 -14.71 -2.43
N GLY A 495 -20.12 -15.23 -1.89
CA GLY A 495 -21.42 -14.56 -1.81
C GLY A 495 -21.66 -13.76 -0.53
N LYS A 496 -20.66 -13.58 0.34
CA LYS A 496 -20.82 -12.84 1.59
C LYS A 496 -21.38 -11.45 1.34
N GLN A 497 -22.43 -11.10 2.07
CA GLN A 497 -22.98 -9.75 2.14
C GLN A 497 -23.05 -9.34 3.61
N LEU A 498 -22.41 -8.26 3.95
CA LEU A 498 -22.40 -7.68 5.28
C LEU A 498 -22.43 -6.17 5.15
N ALA A 499 -23.38 -5.51 5.78
CA ALA A 499 -23.48 -4.06 5.82
C ALA A 499 -23.20 -3.54 7.22
N ASN A 500 -22.47 -2.44 7.30
CA ASN A 500 -22.33 -1.69 8.53
C ASN A 500 -23.58 -0.82 8.78
N PRO A 501 -23.85 -0.41 10.03
CA PRO A 501 -24.87 0.59 10.31
C PRO A 501 -24.63 1.85 9.46
N TRP A 502 -25.74 2.50 9.04
CA TRP A 502 -25.60 3.72 8.24
C TRP A 502 -24.83 4.81 9.01
N LYS A 503 -23.89 5.45 8.30
CA LYS A 503 -23.13 6.60 8.80
C LYS A 503 -22.71 7.47 7.62
N LYS A 504 -22.56 8.78 7.84
CA LYS A 504 -22.07 9.69 6.80
C LYS A 504 -20.62 9.35 6.38
N HIS A 505 -19.80 9.06 7.34
CA HIS A 505 -18.44 8.49 7.24
C HIS A 505 -18.09 7.89 8.62
N ASP A 506 -17.05 7.11 8.69
CA ASP A 506 -16.54 6.65 9.97
C ASP A 506 -15.79 7.77 10.73
N ASN A 507 -15.49 7.52 11.99
CA ASN A 507 -14.63 8.36 12.81
C ASN A 507 -13.50 7.48 13.38
N ILE A 508 -12.63 7.05 12.46
CA ILE A 508 -11.47 6.25 12.84
C ILE A 508 -10.55 7.05 13.76
N PRO A 509 -9.94 6.44 14.78
CA PRO A 509 -9.01 7.13 15.67
C PRO A 509 -7.73 7.55 14.91
N LEU A 510 -7.69 8.80 14.47
CA LEU A 510 -6.58 9.37 13.68
C LEU A 510 -5.34 9.67 14.51
#